data_a166cf79cae2a5a1253056ade423d0d5
#
_entry.id   a166cf79cae2a5a1253056ade423d0d5
#
_cell.length_a   1.000
_cell.length_b   1.000
_cell.length_c   1.000
_cell.angle_alpha   90.00
_cell.angle_beta   90.00
_cell.angle_gamma   90.00
#
_symmetry.space_group_name_H-M   'P 1'
#
loop_
_entity.id
_entity.type
_entity.pdbx_description
1 polymer ?
#
loop_
_entity_poly.entity_id
_entity_poly.type
_entity_poly.pdbx_seq_one_letter_code
_entity_poly.pdbx_strand_id
1 'polypeptide(L)'
;MAVQVIIRRTFNEDEKARKLAPCIVQLRSLASVQPGYISGETLRCLDCPGEYLVISSWNRVEDWNNWLNSAERKKIQSQVDALLGETTEYRLYESLVGGIIPKFDAK
;
A
#
# COMPACT_ATOMS: atom_id res chain seq x y z
N MET A 1 -7.44 14.89 8.24
CA MET A 1 -6.50 14.08 8.97
C MET A 1 -5.79 13.09 8.05
N ALA A 2 -4.49 12.95 8.20
CA ALA A 2 -3.73 12.07 7.34
C ALA A 2 -4.10 10.60 7.58
N VAL A 3 -4.13 9.83 6.50
CA VAL A 3 -4.38 8.39 6.58
C VAL A 3 -3.17 7.64 6.04
N GLN A 4 -2.94 6.45 6.59
CA GLN A 4 -1.92 5.54 6.08
C GLN A 4 -2.59 4.32 5.47
N VAL A 5 -2.09 3.92 4.32
CA VAL A 5 -2.56 2.72 3.64
C VAL A 5 -1.45 1.68 3.72
N ILE A 6 -1.77 0.52 4.24
CA ILE A 6 -0.83 -0.58 4.40
C ILE A 6 -1.22 -1.72 3.47
N ILE A 7 -0.26 -2.16 2.67
CA ILE A 7 -0.41 -3.29 1.76
C ILE A 7 0.59 -4.34 2.20
N ARG A 8 0.13 -5.55 2.45
CA ARG A 8 1.01 -6.68 2.73
C ARG A 8 1.15 -7.54 1.48
N ARG A 9 2.40 -7.81 1.10
CA ARG A 9 2.70 -8.69 -0.02
C ARG A 9 3.60 -9.81 0.46
N THR A 10 3.34 -11.02 -0.01
CA THR A 10 4.15 -12.18 0.31
C THR A 10 4.59 -12.85 -0.98
N PHE A 11 5.89 -13.01 -1.17
CA PHE A 11 6.43 -13.78 -2.28
C PHE A 11 7.78 -14.35 -1.89
N ASN A 12 7.96 -15.62 -2.17
CA ASN A 12 9.14 -16.38 -1.75
C ASN A 12 10.06 -16.75 -2.89
N GLU A 13 9.67 -16.44 -4.12
CA GLU A 13 10.43 -16.78 -5.30
C GLU A 13 11.13 -15.56 -5.87
N ASP A 14 12.44 -15.63 -6.04
CA ASP A 14 13.23 -14.54 -6.62
C ASP A 14 12.72 -14.12 -8.00
N GLU A 15 12.26 -15.08 -8.79
CA GLU A 15 11.72 -14.80 -10.11
C GLU A 15 10.46 -13.92 -10.04
N LYS A 16 9.57 -14.23 -9.12
CA LYS A 16 8.38 -13.39 -8.90
C LYS A 16 8.76 -11.99 -8.44
N ALA A 17 9.72 -11.91 -7.53
CA ALA A 17 10.21 -10.62 -7.04
C ALA A 17 10.75 -9.77 -8.20
N ARG A 18 11.54 -10.37 -9.09
CA ARG A 18 12.09 -9.67 -10.25
C ARG A 18 11.01 -9.21 -11.23
N LYS A 19 10.00 -10.03 -11.46
CA LYS A 19 8.89 -9.67 -12.35
C LYS A 19 7.99 -8.58 -11.75
N LEU A 20 7.85 -8.59 -10.44
CA LEU A 20 7.02 -7.62 -9.72
C LEU A 20 7.70 -6.25 -9.60
N ALA A 21 9.01 -6.22 -9.49
CA ALA A 21 9.75 -4.99 -9.23
C ALA A 21 9.40 -3.84 -10.19
N PRO A 22 9.35 -4.04 -11.51
CA PRO A 22 8.97 -2.95 -12.41
C PRO A 22 7.57 -2.42 -12.18
N CYS A 23 6.62 -3.31 -11.88
CA CYS A 23 5.24 -2.91 -11.59
C CYS A 23 5.16 -2.10 -10.30
N ILE A 24 5.87 -2.53 -9.27
CA ILE A 24 5.89 -1.85 -7.97
C ILE A 24 6.50 -0.45 -8.12
N VAL A 25 7.62 -0.34 -8.84
CA VAL A 25 8.25 0.95 -9.11
C VAL A 25 7.30 1.88 -9.87
N GLN A 26 6.62 1.36 -10.87
CA GLN A 26 5.67 2.14 -11.67
C GLN A 26 4.50 2.62 -10.83
N LEU A 27 3.92 1.75 -10.01
CA LEU A 27 2.83 2.13 -9.10
C LEU A 27 3.27 3.24 -8.15
N ARG A 28 4.47 3.10 -7.58
CA ARG A 28 5.01 4.08 -6.65
C ARG A 28 5.24 5.43 -7.33
N SER A 29 5.80 5.43 -8.53
CA SER A 29 6.05 6.65 -9.29
C SER A 29 4.75 7.38 -9.62
N LEU A 30 3.73 6.65 -10.06
CA LEU A 30 2.44 7.24 -10.38
C LEU A 30 1.72 7.75 -9.13
N ALA A 31 1.79 6.99 -8.03
CA ALA A 31 1.18 7.41 -6.78
C ALA A 31 1.79 8.71 -6.25
N SER A 32 3.11 8.87 -6.39
CA SER A 32 3.82 10.01 -5.82
C SER A 32 3.42 11.35 -6.41
N VAL A 33 2.81 11.38 -7.58
CA VAL A 33 2.35 12.61 -8.24
C VAL A 33 0.85 12.83 -8.07
N GLN A 34 0.16 11.96 -7.34
CA GLN A 34 -1.28 12.10 -7.12
C GLN A 34 -1.58 13.17 -6.08
N PRO A 35 -2.69 13.90 -6.24
CA PRO A 35 -3.11 14.85 -5.21
C PRO A 35 -3.28 14.17 -3.85
N GLY A 36 -2.75 14.81 -2.82
CA GLY A 36 -2.87 14.31 -1.46
C GLY A 36 -1.84 13.27 -1.04
N TYR A 37 -1.01 12.81 -1.96
CA TYR A 37 0.08 11.88 -1.60
C TYR A 37 1.11 12.60 -0.74
N ILE A 38 1.49 11.99 0.39
CA ILE A 38 2.49 12.55 1.30
C ILE A 38 3.81 11.79 1.19
N SER A 39 3.78 10.49 1.38
CA SER A 39 5.01 9.67 1.41
C SER A 39 4.69 8.21 1.24
N GLY A 40 5.71 7.43 0.93
CA GLY A 40 5.59 5.99 0.85
C GLY A 40 6.91 5.31 1.15
N GLU A 41 6.84 4.12 1.72
CA GLU A 41 8.02 3.30 1.96
C GLU A 41 7.65 1.83 1.88
N THR A 42 8.65 1.01 1.61
CA THR A 42 8.50 -0.44 1.59
C THR A 42 9.39 -1.03 2.68
N LEU A 43 8.81 -1.87 3.50
CA LEU A 43 9.52 -2.55 4.59
C LEU A 43 9.58 -4.04 4.30
N ARG A 44 10.72 -4.64 4.61
CA ARG A 44 10.89 -6.09 4.55
C ARG A 44 10.81 -6.65 5.96
N CYS A 45 10.02 -7.71 6.13
CA CYS A 45 9.94 -8.39 7.42
C CYS A 45 11.23 -9.18 7.65
N LEU A 46 11.92 -8.91 8.76
CA LEU A 46 13.19 -9.55 9.04
C LEU A 46 13.04 -10.97 9.60
N ASP A 47 11.97 -11.20 10.33
CA ASP A 47 11.69 -12.52 10.93
C ASP A 47 10.58 -13.29 10.21
N CYS A 48 10.12 -12.77 9.07
CA CYS A 48 9.14 -13.43 8.21
C CYS A 48 9.62 -13.35 6.76
N PRO A 49 10.61 -14.16 6.37
CA PRO A 49 11.16 -14.07 5.01
C PRO A 49 10.08 -14.15 3.94
N GLY A 50 10.19 -13.26 2.94
CA GLY A 50 9.24 -13.20 1.85
C GLY A 50 8.06 -12.27 2.09
N GLU A 51 7.94 -11.71 3.29
CA GLU A 51 6.87 -10.75 3.58
C GLU A 51 7.35 -9.32 3.46
N TYR A 52 6.55 -8.49 2.82
CA TYR A 52 6.84 -7.06 2.61
C TYR A 52 5.62 -6.24 2.94
N LEU A 53 5.84 -5.07 3.53
CA LEU A 53 4.78 -4.08 3.74
C LEU A 53 5.07 -2.86 2.89
N VAL A 54 4.05 -2.37 2.21
CA VAL A 54 4.10 -1.09 1.52
C VAL A 54 3.20 -0.13 2.30
N ILE A 55 3.78 0.96 2.78
CA ILE A 55 3.05 1.94 3.57
C ILE A 55 3.06 3.25 2.81
N SER A 56 1.88 3.81 2.54
CA SER A 56 1.75 5.13 1.94
C SER A 56 0.89 6.01 2.83
N SER A 57 1.24 7.31 2.84
CA SER A 57 0.51 8.30 3.62
C SER A 57 -0.16 9.28 2.67
N TRP A 58 -1.41 9.65 3.00
CA TRP A 58 -2.26 10.52 2.19
C TRP A 58 -2.91 11.58 3.07
N ASN A 59 -3.15 12.76 2.52
CA ASN A 59 -3.79 13.84 3.27
C ASN A 59 -5.19 13.47 3.75
N ARG A 60 -5.95 12.78 2.88
CA ARG A 60 -7.34 12.41 3.17
C ARG A 60 -7.64 11.05 2.56
N VAL A 61 -8.62 10.38 3.12
CA VAL A 61 -9.07 9.09 2.58
C VAL A 61 -9.61 9.24 1.14
N GLU A 62 -10.21 10.37 0.82
CA GLU A 62 -10.71 10.64 -0.53
C GLU A 62 -9.59 10.64 -1.55
N ASP A 63 -8.43 11.17 -1.19
CA ASP A 63 -7.26 11.19 -2.09
C ASP A 63 -6.79 9.77 -2.39
N TRP A 64 -6.74 8.93 -1.38
CA TRP A 64 -6.45 7.51 -1.56
C TRP A 64 -7.50 6.84 -2.45
N ASN A 65 -8.77 7.07 -2.18
CA ASN A 65 -9.86 6.46 -2.96
C ASN A 65 -9.79 6.86 -4.43
N ASN A 66 -9.44 8.11 -4.71
CA ASN A 66 -9.27 8.57 -6.09
C ASN A 66 -8.14 7.80 -6.80
N TRP A 67 -7.02 7.61 -6.11
CA TRP A 67 -5.91 6.83 -6.64
C TRP A 67 -6.31 5.35 -6.80
N LEU A 68 -6.92 4.77 -5.78
CA LEU A 68 -7.38 3.38 -5.79
C LEU A 68 -8.26 3.08 -7.00
N ASN A 69 -9.12 4.01 -7.37
CA ASN A 69 -10.09 3.84 -8.45
C ASN A 69 -9.60 4.34 -9.80
N SER A 70 -8.37 4.85 -9.88
CA SER A 70 -7.84 5.35 -11.15
C SER A 70 -7.62 4.21 -12.13
N ALA A 71 -7.86 4.48 -13.42
CA ALA A 71 -7.66 3.50 -14.47
C ALA A 71 -6.19 3.08 -14.59
N GLU A 72 -5.28 4.03 -14.42
CA GLU A 72 -3.84 3.77 -14.48
C GLU A 72 -3.40 2.77 -13.42
N ARG A 73 -3.87 2.99 -12.18
CA ARG A 73 -3.53 2.10 -11.08
C ARG A 73 -4.13 0.71 -11.28
N LYS A 74 -5.37 0.64 -11.67
CA LYS A 74 -6.07 -0.65 -11.86
C LYS A 74 -5.38 -1.51 -12.92
N LYS A 75 -4.91 -0.88 -13.98
CA LYS A 75 -4.21 -1.59 -15.05
C LYS A 75 -2.93 -2.26 -14.51
N ILE A 76 -2.12 -1.53 -13.75
CA ILE A 76 -0.88 -2.06 -13.21
C ILE A 76 -1.15 -3.04 -12.07
N GLN A 77 -2.12 -2.73 -11.22
CA GLN A 77 -2.47 -3.59 -10.10
C GLN A 77 -2.97 -4.96 -10.56
N SER A 78 -3.69 -5.01 -11.66
CA SER A 78 -4.13 -6.31 -12.18
C SER A 78 -2.96 -7.16 -12.65
N GLN A 79 -1.89 -6.55 -13.16
CA GLN A 79 -0.66 -7.29 -13.50
C GLN A 79 0.02 -7.84 -12.24
N VAL A 80 0.06 -7.05 -11.18
CA VAL A 80 0.62 -7.47 -9.89
C VAL A 80 -0.19 -8.64 -9.33
N ASP A 81 -1.49 -8.52 -9.30
CA ASP A 81 -2.37 -9.57 -8.77
C ASP A 81 -2.23 -10.86 -9.56
N ALA A 82 -2.10 -10.77 -10.89
CA ALA A 82 -1.90 -11.93 -11.74
C ALA A 82 -0.57 -12.63 -11.45
N LEU A 83 0.50 -11.86 -11.22
CA LEU A 83 1.82 -12.42 -10.90
C LEU A 83 1.84 -13.05 -9.51
N LEU A 84 1.13 -12.48 -8.56
CA LEU A 84 1.05 -13.02 -7.20
C LEU A 84 0.08 -14.20 -7.11
N GLY A 85 -0.89 -14.28 -8.02
CA GLY A 85 -1.94 -15.28 -7.98
C GLY A 85 -2.99 -15.03 -6.90
N GLU A 86 -3.05 -13.80 -6.40
CA GLU A 86 -4.02 -13.42 -5.37
C GLU A 86 -4.37 -11.94 -5.48
N THR A 87 -5.48 -11.57 -4.86
CA THR A 87 -5.93 -10.18 -4.81
C THR A 87 -5.22 -9.44 -3.70
N THR A 88 -4.76 -8.23 -4.00
CA THR A 88 -4.09 -7.37 -3.01
C THR A 88 -5.10 -6.83 -2.01
N GLU A 89 -4.77 -6.94 -0.74
CA GLU A 89 -5.58 -6.39 0.35
C GLU A 89 -4.99 -5.07 0.84
N TYR A 90 -5.88 -4.15 1.19
CA TYR A 90 -5.53 -2.83 1.70
C TYR A 90 -6.11 -2.63 3.08
N ARG A 91 -5.35 -2.01 3.97
CA ARG A 91 -5.83 -1.59 5.27
C ARG A 91 -5.52 -0.12 5.45
N LEU A 92 -6.51 0.61 5.94
CA LEU A 92 -6.40 2.05 6.16
C LEU A 92 -6.33 2.33 7.64
N TYR A 93 -5.40 3.19 8.01
CA TYR A 93 -5.16 3.59 9.39
C TYR A 93 -5.06 5.10 9.47
N GLU A 94 -5.39 5.65 10.62
CA GLU A 94 -5.13 7.06 10.88
C GLU A 94 -4.31 7.19 12.15
N SER A 95 -3.48 8.23 12.21
CA SER A 95 -2.66 8.49 13.40
C SER A 95 -3.53 9.02 14.53
N LEU A 96 -3.28 8.51 15.72
CA LEU A 96 -3.94 9.02 16.92
C LEU A 96 -3.09 10.14 17.53
N VAL A 97 -3.72 11.20 17.93
CA VAL A 97 -3.05 12.36 18.51
C VAL A 97 -2.33 11.96 19.79
N GLY A 98 -1.02 12.27 19.85
CA GLY A 98 -0.20 11.98 21.01
C GLY A 98 0.07 10.50 21.27
N GLY A 99 -0.29 9.63 20.31
CA GLY A 99 -0.11 8.20 20.47
C GLY A 99 -1.02 7.57 21.53
N ILE A 100 -1.98 8.33 22.01
CA ILE A 100 -2.91 7.86 23.05
C ILE A 100 -3.99 7.01 22.40
N ILE A 101 -4.16 5.81 22.92
CA ILE A 101 -5.24 4.93 22.48
C ILE A 101 -6.56 5.53 23.00
N PRO A 102 -7.49 5.90 22.14
CA PRO A 102 -8.76 6.46 22.59
C PRO A 102 -9.52 5.43 23.40
N LYS A 103 -10.32 5.93 24.29
CA LYS A 103 -11.25 5.09 25.00
C LYS A 103 -12.20 4.48 24.00
N PHE A 104 -12.20 3.16 23.92
CA PHE A 104 -13.11 2.49 23.01
C PHE A 104 -14.53 2.66 23.49
N ASP A 105 -15.34 3.28 22.66
CA ASP A 105 -16.75 3.21 22.87
C ASP A 105 -17.17 1.78 22.59
N ALA A 106 -17.79 1.18 23.56
CA ALA A 106 -18.36 -0.14 23.36
C ALA A 106 -19.51 0.00 22.37
N LYS A 107 -19.23 -0.23 21.15
CA LYS A 107 -20.24 -0.13 20.09
C LYS A 107 -20.90 -1.46 19.88
#